data_268c84ad62355c8d7abbb894df3adec9
#
_entry.id   268c84ad62355c8d7abbb894df3adec9
#
_cell.length_a   1.000
_cell.length_b   1.000
_cell.length_c   1.000
_cell.angle_alpha   90.00
_cell.angle_beta   90.00
_cell.angle_gamma   90.00
#
_symmetry.space_group_name_H-M   'P 1'
#
loop_
_entity.id
_entity.type
_entity.pdbx_description
1 polymer ?
#
loop_
_entity_poly.entity_id
_entity_poly.type
_entity_poly.pdbx_seq_one_letter_code
_entity_poly.pdbx_strand_id
1 'polypeptide(L)'
;DVRACIVTCGGLCPGLNTVIKEIVCGLNFMYGVTEVIGVDCGFRGFYSRNTVSLTPKSVSDIHKRGGTILGTSRGGHDTSKIVDNIQDREINQVYIIGGDGTQKGASAIYKEIRRRGLKVAVAGIPKTIDNDIPVIDKSFGFDTAVEEAQRAINAAHVEATSVENGIGLVKLMGRYSGFIAMYATLASRDVDCCLIPESPFYLEGKGGLYEYIAKRLRENGHMVIVIAEGAGQDLVAESTEQEDASGNKLLKDVGLW
;
A
#
# COMPACT_ATOMS: atom_id res chain seq x y z
N ASP A 1 -12.40 -31.90 -7.59
CA ASP A 1 -11.11 -31.22 -7.68
C ASP A 1 -11.24 -29.79 -7.14
N VAL A 2 -10.17 -29.27 -6.51
CA VAL A 2 -10.16 -27.91 -5.94
C VAL A 2 -9.57 -26.96 -6.97
N ARG A 3 -10.31 -25.88 -7.25
CA ARG A 3 -9.88 -24.79 -8.12
C ARG A 3 -9.73 -23.51 -7.32
N ALA A 4 -8.56 -22.90 -7.35
CA ALA A 4 -8.26 -21.65 -6.66
C ALA A 4 -8.11 -20.49 -7.63
N CYS A 5 -8.48 -19.29 -7.21
CA CYS A 5 -8.15 -18.09 -7.95
C CYS A 5 -7.45 -17.03 -7.08
N ILE A 6 -6.59 -16.24 -7.70
CA ILE A 6 -5.84 -15.14 -7.09
C ILE A 6 -6.15 -13.85 -7.85
N VAL A 7 -6.45 -12.78 -7.13
CA VAL A 7 -6.68 -11.46 -7.70
C VAL A 7 -5.94 -10.38 -6.91
N THR A 8 -5.32 -9.44 -7.63
CA THR A 8 -4.64 -8.28 -7.05
C THR A 8 -5.41 -7.00 -7.35
N CYS A 9 -5.72 -6.21 -6.33
CA CYS A 9 -6.53 -5.00 -6.44
C CYS A 9 -5.85 -3.80 -5.77
N GLY A 10 -6.20 -2.59 -6.25
CA GLY A 10 -5.71 -1.34 -5.70
C GLY A 10 -4.33 -0.92 -6.20
N GLY A 11 -3.60 -0.11 -5.43
CA GLY A 11 -2.27 0.36 -5.78
C GLY A 11 -1.19 -0.73 -5.73
N LEU A 12 -0.02 -0.44 -6.29
CA LEU A 12 1.12 -1.33 -6.21
C LEU A 12 1.76 -1.30 -4.82
N CYS A 13 2.39 -2.41 -4.45
CA CYS A 13 3.16 -2.53 -3.22
C CYS A 13 4.33 -3.49 -3.47
N PRO A 14 5.52 -3.24 -2.93
CA PRO A 14 6.61 -4.19 -3.01
C PRO A 14 6.20 -5.55 -2.43
N GLY A 15 6.55 -6.64 -3.13
CA GLY A 15 6.24 -8.01 -2.68
C GLY A 15 4.96 -8.63 -3.23
N LEU A 16 4.15 -7.92 -4.02
CA LEU A 16 2.92 -8.49 -4.60
C LEU A 16 3.17 -9.78 -5.39
N ASN A 17 4.16 -9.79 -6.27
CA ASN A 17 4.51 -10.99 -7.04
C ASN A 17 5.03 -12.12 -6.14
N THR A 18 5.73 -11.79 -5.06
CA THR A 18 6.16 -12.80 -4.07
C THR A 18 4.96 -13.45 -3.42
N VAL A 19 3.96 -12.67 -3.00
CA VAL A 19 2.71 -13.21 -2.42
C VAL A 19 2.00 -14.13 -3.40
N ILE A 20 1.86 -13.73 -4.67
CA ILE A 20 1.27 -14.59 -5.72
C ILE A 20 2.03 -15.91 -5.83
N LYS A 21 3.37 -15.84 -5.93
CA LYS A 21 4.23 -17.01 -6.03
C LYS A 21 4.04 -17.96 -4.84
N GLU A 22 4.10 -17.44 -3.63
CA GLU A 22 4.01 -18.25 -2.42
C GLU A 22 2.63 -18.89 -2.25
N ILE A 23 1.54 -18.21 -2.64
CA ILE A 23 0.20 -18.81 -2.67
C ILE A 23 0.17 -19.98 -3.68
N VAL A 24 0.64 -19.77 -4.91
CA VAL A 24 0.66 -20.82 -5.95
C VAL A 24 1.50 -22.01 -5.53
N CYS A 25 2.71 -21.77 -5.02
CA CYS A 25 3.61 -22.82 -4.57
C CYS A 25 3.04 -23.56 -3.35
N GLY A 26 2.51 -22.84 -2.36
CA GLY A 26 1.89 -23.43 -1.17
C GLY A 26 0.68 -24.30 -1.54
N LEU A 27 -0.21 -23.80 -2.40
CA LEU A 27 -1.36 -24.56 -2.88
C LEU A 27 -0.95 -25.85 -3.60
N ASN A 28 0.05 -25.77 -4.47
CA ASN A 28 0.50 -26.92 -5.26
C ASN A 28 1.28 -27.92 -4.41
N PHE A 29 2.34 -27.48 -3.70
CA PHE A 29 3.25 -28.41 -3.03
C PHE A 29 2.75 -28.92 -1.69
N MET A 30 1.99 -28.09 -0.95
CA MET A 30 1.52 -28.48 0.39
C MET A 30 0.11 -29.08 0.37
N TYR A 31 -0.75 -28.64 -0.53
CA TYR A 31 -2.17 -29.01 -0.54
C TYR A 31 -2.60 -29.77 -1.80
N GLY A 32 -1.71 -29.97 -2.77
CA GLY A 32 -2.00 -30.70 -4.01
C GLY A 32 -3.00 -30.00 -4.94
N VAL A 33 -3.23 -28.71 -4.78
CA VAL A 33 -4.11 -27.93 -5.65
C VAL A 33 -3.35 -27.55 -6.91
N THR A 34 -3.71 -28.16 -8.02
CA THR A 34 -3.02 -27.96 -9.32
C THR A 34 -3.73 -26.94 -10.22
N GLU A 35 -5.03 -26.71 -10.00
CA GLU A 35 -5.80 -25.73 -10.77
C GLU A 35 -5.83 -24.38 -10.05
N VAL A 36 -4.85 -23.54 -10.36
CA VAL A 36 -4.77 -22.16 -9.85
C VAL A 36 -4.83 -21.19 -11.01
N ILE A 37 -5.78 -20.27 -10.96
CA ILE A 37 -5.94 -19.20 -11.96
C ILE A 37 -5.69 -17.83 -11.36
N GLY A 38 -5.02 -16.96 -12.11
CA GLY A 38 -4.91 -15.54 -11.82
C GLY A 38 -6.01 -14.76 -12.54
N VAL A 39 -6.69 -13.88 -11.83
CA VAL A 39 -7.68 -12.97 -12.42
C VAL A 39 -6.97 -11.68 -12.82
N ASP A 40 -6.99 -11.35 -14.11
CA ASP A 40 -6.28 -10.19 -14.66
C ASP A 40 -7.04 -8.89 -14.40
N CYS A 41 -6.29 -7.81 -14.13
CA CYS A 41 -6.83 -6.46 -13.94
C CYS A 41 -7.85 -6.29 -12.78
N GLY A 42 -7.60 -6.95 -11.65
CA GLY A 42 -8.39 -6.76 -10.43
C GLY A 42 -9.81 -7.32 -10.52
N PHE A 43 -10.75 -6.74 -9.76
CA PHE A 43 -12.12 -7.25 -9.73
C PHE A 43 -12.82 -7.25 -11.11
N ARG A 44 -12.46 -6.35 -12.01
CA ARG A 44 -13.00 -6.32 -13.38
C ARG A 44 -12.70 -7.60 -14.15
N GLY A 45 -11.56 -8.25 -13.88
CA GLY A 45 -11.16 -9.47 -14.55
C GLY A 45 -12.13 -10.63 -14.34
N PHE A 46 -12.88 -10.65 -13.26
CA PHE A 46 -13.89 -11.68 -13.04
C PHE A 46 -14.92 -11.71 -14.17
N TYR A 47 -15.45 -10.57 -14.58
CA TYR A 47 -16.51 -10.52 -15.59
C TYR A 47 -16.03 -10.14 -16.99
N SER A 48 -14.78 -9.69 -17.17
CA SER A 48 -14.14 -9.61 -18.49
C SER A 48 -13.62 -10.96 -18.99
N ARG A 49 -13.66 -11.98 -18.12
CA ARG A 49 -13.19 -13.35 -18.35
C ARG A 49 -11.70 -13.49 -18.64
N ASN A 50 -10.91 -12.48 -18.34
CA ASN A 50 -9.46 -12.55 -18.49
C ASN A 50 -8.85 -13.28 -17.29
N THR A 51 -8.33 -14.47 -17.54
CA THR A 51 -7.61 -15.25 -16.54
C THR A 51 -6.37 -15.88 -17.13
N VAL A 52 -5.37 -16.09 -16.28
CA VAL A 52 -4.12 -16.79 -16.62
C VAL A 52 -3.97 -18.02 -15.74
N SER A 53 -3.54 -19.12 -16.32
CA SER A 53 -3.17 -20.31 -15.53
C SER A 53 -1.87 -20.03 -14.77
N LEU A 54 -1.88 -20.31 -13.47
CA LEU A 54 -0.74 -20.13 -12.59
C LEU A 54 -0.21 -21.52 -12.15
N THR A 55 1.05 -21.76 -12.44
CA THR A 55 1.77 -22.97 -12.06
C THR A 55 3.05 -22.62 -11.33
N PRO A 56 3.63 -23.51 -10.51
CA PRO A 56 4.94 -23.25 -9.89
C PRO A 56 6.01 -22.82 -10.89
N LYS A 57 5.96 -23.37 -12.11
CA LYS A 57 6.87 -22.99 -13.19
C LYS A 57 6.63 -21.57 -13.70
N SER A 58 5.36 -21.19 -13.93
CA SER A 58 5.03 -19.85 -14.45
C SER A 58 5.32 -18.74 -13.46
N VAL A 59 5.33 -19.03 -12.15
CA VAL A 59 5.61 -18.05 -11.09
C VAL A 59 7.04 -18.14 -10.51
N SER A 60 7.91 -18.98 -11.06
CA SER A 60 9.25 -19.27 -10.51
C SER A 60 10.10 -18.03 -10.26
N ASP A 61 10.07 -17.08 -11.19
CA ASP A 61 10.94 -15.89 -11.21
C ASP A 61 10.20 -14.54 -11.01
N ILE A 62 8.88 -14.57 -10.80
CA ILE A 62 8.11 -13.32 -10.72
C ILE A 62 8.47 -12.45 -9.51
N HIS A 63 8.97 -13.04 -8.43
CA HIS A 63 9.44 -12.31 -7.25
C HIS A 63 10.60 -11.35 -7.53
N LYS A 64 11.33 -11.56 -8.63
CA LYS A 64 12.40 -10.66 -9.10
C LYS A 64 11.87 -9.41 -9.81
N ARG A 65 10.57 -9.34 -10.05
CA ARG A 65 9.93 -8.25 -10.77
C ARG A 65 9.05 -7.43 -9.84
N GLY A 66 9.12 -6.11 -9.93
CA GLY A 66 8.18 -5.22 -9.26
C GLY A 66 6.77 -5.29 -9.88
N GLY A 67 5.82 -4.67 -9.23
CA GLY A 67 4.42 -4.65 -9.66
C GLY A 67 3.69 -5.97 -9.43
N THR A 68 2.77 -6.30 -10.30
CA THR A 68 2.00 -7.55 -10.29
C THR A 68 1.85 -8.12 -11.69
N ILE A 69 2.10 -9.43 -11.83
CA ILE A 69 1.92 -10.13 -13.12
C ILE A 69 0.45 -10.25 -13.52
N LEU A 70 -0.47 -10.07 -12.55
CA LEU A 70 -1.91 -10.14 -12.78
C LEU A 70 -2.52 -8.76 -13.10
N GLY A 71 -1.70 -7.71 -13.16
CA GLY A 71 -2.23 -6.37 -13.24
C GLY A 71 -3.09 -6.02 -12.01
N THR A 72 -3.58 -4.80 -11.98
CA THR A 72 -4.44 -4.32 -10.90
C THR A 72 -5.40 -3.26 -11.42
N SER A 73 -6.51 -3.06 -10.73
CA SER A 73 -7.42 -1.94 -10.99
C SER A 73 -7.95 -1.36 -9.68
N ARG A 74 -8.32 -0.09 -9.73
CA ARG A 74 -9.11 0.56 -8.69
C ARG A 74 -10.57 0.54 -9.11
N GLY A 75 -11.48 0.24 -8.18
CA GLY A 75 -12.91 0.11 -8.47
C GLY A 75 -13.27 -1.13 -9.29
N GLY A 76 -14.44 -1.11 -9.92
CA GLY A 76 -14.94 -2.24 -10.72
C GLY A 76 -15.46 -3.40 -9.87
N HIS A 77 -15.84 -3.13 -8.63
CA HIS A 77 -16.46 -4.13 -7.76
C HIS A 77 -17.96 -4.24 -8.07
N ASP A 78 -18.36 -5.40 -8.53
CA ASP A 78 -19.77 -5.80 -8.71
C ASP A 78 -19.92 -7.18 -8.08
N THR A 79 -20.44 -7.20 -6.86
CA THR A 79 -20.52 -8.41 -6.04
C THR A 79 -21.27 -9.54 -6.76
N SER A 80 -22.39 -9.22 -7.41
CA SER A 80 -23.21 -10.24 -8.08
C SER A 80 -22.45 -10.87 -9.24
N LYS A 81 -21.91 -10.05 -10.15
CA LYS A 81 -21.17 -10.53 -11.31
C LYS A 81 -19.90 -11.31 -10.93
N ILE A 82 -19.22 -10.87 -9.86
CA ILE A 82 -18.03 -11.58 -9.35
C ILE A 82 -18.43 -12.97 -8.87
N VAL A 83 -19.49 -13.07 -8.06
CA VAL A 83 -19.94 -14.37 -7.51
C VAL A 83 -20.54 -15.26 -8.59
N ASP A 84 -21.25 -14.71 -9.58
CA ASP A 84 -21.69 -15.46 -10.76
C ASP A 84 -20.51 -16.12 -11.47
N ASN A 85 -19.44 -15.37 -11.71
CA ASN A 85 -18.22 -15.90 -12.34
C ASN A 85 -17.47 -16.93 -11.48
N ILE A 86 -17.44 -16.75 -10.16
CA ILE A 86 -16.87 -17.73 -9.23
C ILE A 86 -17.64 -19.05 -9.35
N GLN A 87 -18.95 -18.99 -9.39
CA GLN A 87 -19.84 -20.16 -9.53
C GLN A 87 -19.69 -20.82 -10.90
N ASP A 88 -19.75 -20.05 -11.99
CA ASP A 88 -19.66 -20.55 -13.37
C ASP A 88 -18.33 -21.24 -13.67
N ARG A 89 -17.27 -20.84 -13.00
CA ARG A 89 -15.92 -21.41 -13.16
C ARG A 89 -15.60 -22.49 -12.12
N GLU A 90 -16.55 -22.85 -11.27
CA GLU A 90 -16.40 -23.86 -10.23
C GLU A 90 -15.21 -23.57 -9.29
N ILE A 91 -14.98 -22.28 -8.97
CA ILE A 91 -13.91 -21.85 -8.08
C ILE A 91 -14.31 -22.16 -6.64
N ASN A 92 -13.43 -22.85 -5.91
CA ASN A 92 -13.65 -23.25 -4.52
C ASN A 92 -12.88 -22.38 -3.52
N GLN A 93 -11.80 -21.72 -3.97
CA GLN A 93 -10.95 -20.87 -3.12
C GLN A 93 -10.64 -19.56 -3.84
N VAL A 94 -10.83 -18.45 -3.15
CA VAL A 94 -10.60 -17.10 -3.69
C VAL A 94 -9.62 -16.36 -2.79
N TYR A 95 -8.46 -15.98 -3.33
CA TYR A 95 -7.42 -15.21 -2.66
C TYR A 95 -7.44 -13.77 -3.21
N ILE A 96 -7.80 -12.82 -2.37
CA ILE A 96 -7.97 -11.42 -2.74
C ILE A 96 -6.89 -10.59 -2.06
N ILE A 97 -5.96 -10.02 -2.84
CA ILE A 97 -4.84 -9.22 -2.35
C ILE A 97 -5.14 -7.74 -2.59
N GLY A 98 -5.22 -6.95 -1.53
CA GLY A 98 -5.48 -5.51 -1.68
C GLY A 98 -5.65 -4.75 -0.38
N GLY A 99 -5.83 -3.44 -0.51
CA GLY A 99 -6.00 -2.53 0.61
C GLY A 99 -7.43 -2.53 1.18
N ASP A 100 -7.73 -1.54 1.98
CA ASP A 100 -8.96 -1.40 2.76
C ASP A 100 -10.25 -1.59 1.93
N GLY A 101 -10.38 -0.84 0.83
CA GLY A 101 -11.53 -0.96 -0.06
C GLY A 101 -11.66 -2.36 -0.67
N THR A 102 -10.53 -3.01 -0.97
CA THR A 102 -10.50 -4.38 -1.47
C THR A 102 -10.95 -5.38 -0.43
N GLN A 103 -10.55 -5.20 0.85
CA GLN A 103 -10.96 -6.07 1.95
C GLN A 103 -12.46 -5.92 2.26
N LYS A 104 -13.01 -4.70 2.17
CA LYS A 104 -14.48 -4.48 2.22
C LYS A 104 -15.18 -5.23 1.08
N GLY A 105 -14.62 -5.17 -0.13
CA GLY A 105 -15.09 -5.94 -1.28
C GLY A 105 -15.04 -7.45 -1.06
N ALA A 106 -13.94 -7.97 -0.52
CA ALA A 106 -13.80 -9.38 -0.17
C ALA A 106 -14.86 -9.84 0.84
N SER A 107 -15.15 -9.00 1.85
CA SER A 107 -16.23 -9.26 2.82
C SER A 107 -17.62 -9.31 2.14
N ALA A 108 -17.89 -8.41 1.19
CA ALA A 108 -19.13 -8.41 0.45
C ALA A 108 -19.28 -9.68 -0.42
N ILE A 109 -18.20 -10.08 -1.11
CA ILE A 109 -18.14 -11.33 -1.89
C ILE A 109 -18.41 -12.54 -0.99
N TYR A 110 -17.75 -12.62 0.18
CA TYR A 110 -17.96 -13.70 1.14
C TYR A 110 -19.40 -13.78 1.62
N LYS A 111 -20.04 -12.64 1.97
CA LYS A 111 -21.44 -12.58 2.39
C LYS A 111 -22.38 -13.08 1.30
N GLU A 112 -22.15 -12.69 0.06
CA GLU A 112 -22.96 -13.11 -1.10
C GLU A 112 -22.79 -14.62 -1.39
N ILE A 113 -21.57 -15.15 -1.32
CA ILE A 113 -21.26 -16.57 -1.41
C ILE A 113 -22.04 -17.37 -0.35
N ARG A 114 -22.04 -16.89 0.90
CA ARG A 114 -22.81 -17.50 2.00
C ARG A 114 -24.31 -17.43 1.78
N ARG A 115 -24.81 -16.28 1.30
CA ARG A 115 -26.23 -16.09 0.97
C ARG A 115 -26.73 -17.06 -0.09
N ARG A 116 -25.88 -17.35 -1.10
CA ARG A 116 -26.18 -18.32 -2.16
C ARG A 116 -25.94 -19.79 -1.77
N GLY A 117 -25.42 -20.06 -0.59
CA GLY A 117 -25.11 -21.43 -0.13
C GLY A 117 -23.96 -22.10 -0.88
N LEU A 118 -23.07 -21.31 -1.51
CA LEU A 118 -21.94 -21.84 -2.28
C LEU A 118 -20.82 -22.30 -1.33
N LYS A 119 -20.15 -23.41 -1.68
CA LYS A 119 -19.02 -23.95 -0.93
C LYS A 119 -17.70 -23.34 -1.45
N VAL A 120 -17.50 -22.06 -1.18
CA VAL A 120 -16.32 -21.30 -1.61
C VAL A 120 -15.70 -20.62 -0.39
N ALA A 121 -14.39 -20.81 -0.22
CA ALA A 121 -13.61 -20.11 0.78
C ALA A 121 -13.05 -18.80 0.19
N VAL A 122 -13.08 -17.74 0.98
CA VAL A 122 -12.50 -16.44 0.61
C VAL A 122 -11.45 -16.05 1.64
N ALA A 123 -10.24 -15.78 1.16
CA ALA A 123 -9.14 -15.28 1.98
C ALA A 123 -8.70 -13.89 1.47
N GLY A 124 -8.82 -12.88 2.33
CA GLY A 124 -8.28 -11.55 2.08
C GLY A 124 -6.83 -11.47 2.56
N ILE A 125 -5.92 -11.05 1.67
CA ILE A 125 -4.53 -10.79 2.02
C ILE A 125 -4.36 -9.26 2.09
N PRO A 126 -4.11 -8.71 3.28
CA PRO A 126 -3.95 -7.27 3.46
C PRO A 126 -2.73 -6.74 2.71
N LYS A 127 -2.93 -5.69 1.92
CA LYS A 127 -1.88 -4.98 1.20
C LYS A 127 -1.96 -3.49 1.52
N THR A 128 -1.07 -3.05 2.38
CA THR A 128 -0.82 -1.63 2.65
C THR A 128 0.66 -1.42 2.91
N ILE A 129 1.26 -0.48 2.20
CA ILE A 129 2.65 -0.09 2.43
C ILE A 129 2.78 0.69 3.74
N ASP A 130 1.72 1.34 4.17
CA ASP A 130 1.69 2.23 5.34
C ASP A 130 1.73 1.48 6.68
N ASN A 131 1.54 0.16 6.65
CA ASN A 131 1.47 -0.69 7.85
C ASN A 131 0.41 -0.25 8.87
N ASP A 132 -0.72 0.25 8.38
CA ASP A 132 -1.79 0.88 9.18
C ASP A 132 -3.02 0.00 9.40
N ILE A 133 -2.91 -1.30 9.11
CA ILE A 133 -4.00 -2.25 9.38
C ILE A 133 -3.93 -2.73 10.83
N PRO A 134 -4.98 -2.49 11.64
CA PRO A 134 -5.07 -3.05 12.98
C PRO A 134 -5.00 -4.59 12.95
N VAL A 135 -4.54 -5.19 14.03
CA VAL A 135 -4.50 -6.66 14.26
C VAL A 135 -3.35 -7.41 13.59
N ILE A 136 -2.67 -6.81 12.62
CA ILE A 136 -1.46 -7.40 12.02
C ILE A 136 -0.22 -6.66 12.53
N ASP A 137 0.86 -7.40 12.77
CA ASP A 137 2.11 -6.80 13.26
C ASP A 137 2.83 -6.03 12.16
N LYS A 138 2.85 -6.61 10.95
CA LYS A 138 3.56 -6.03 9.82
C LYS A 138 2.93 -6.40 8.49
N SER A 139 2.76 -5.41 7.63
CA SER A 139 2.33 -5.57 6.24
C SER A 139 3.54 -5.76 5.33
N PHE A 140 3.42 -6.63 4.32
CA PHE A 140 4.48 -6.80 3.33
C PHE A 140 4.69 -5.50 2.52
N GLY A 141 5.95 -5.23 2.15
CA GLY A 141 6.35 -4.01 1.45
C GLY A 141 6.71 -2.83 2.35
N PHE A 142 6.33 -2.84 3.62
CA PHE A 142 6.65 -1.79 4.59
C PHE A 142 8.16 -1.63 4.81
N ASP A 143 8.87 -2.73 5.09
CA ASP A 143 10.33 -2.68 5.29
C ASP A 143 11.06 -2.17 4.05
N THR A 144 10.63 -2.58 2.86
CA THR A 144 11.18 -2.06 1.59
C THR A 144 10.94 -0.56 1.45
N ALA A 145 9.74 -0.07 1.83
CA ALA A 145 9.45 1.36 1.82
C ALA A 145 10.35 2.14 2.78
N VAL A 146 10.58 1.62 3.97
CA VAL A 146 11.48 2.23 4.96
C VAL A 146 12.92 2.27 4.44
N GLU A 147 13.39 1.19 3.81
CA GLU A 147 14.74 1.14 3.21
C GLU A 147 14.90 2.17 2.08
N GLU A 148 13.95 2.26 1.16
CA GLU A 148 13.99 3.25 0.07
C GLU A 148 13.87 4.69 0.60
N ALA A 149 13.08 4.90 1.66
CA ALA A 149 12.99 6.19 2.32
C ALA A 149 14.32 6.63 2.91
N GLN A 150 15.10 5.71 3.51
CA GLN A 150 16.45 6.02 4.02
C GLN A 150 17.39 6.47 2.89
N ARG A 151 17.29 5.87 1.70
CA ARG A 151 18.08 6.31 0.53
C ARG A 151 17.75 7.74 0.12
N ALA A 152 16.47 8.09 0.10
CA ALA A 152 16.01 9.44 -0.20
C ALA A 152 16.47 10.44 0.89
N ILE A 153 16.37 10.07 2.17
CA ILE A 153 16.83 10.89 3.29
C ILE A 153 18.35 11.14 3.20
N ASN A 154 19.15 10.09 2.92
CA ASN A 154 20.58 10.24 2.76
C ASN A 154 20.95 11.17 1.60
N ALA A 155 20.27 11.06 0.46
CA ALA A 155 20.48 11.98 -0.67
C ALA A 155 20.17 13.43 -0.29
N ALA A 156 19.03 13.67 0.38
CA ALA A 156 18.67 15.01 0.85
C ALA A 156 19.64 15.55 1.92
N HIS A 157 20.15 14.70 2.80
CA HIS A 157 21.14 15.07 3.81
C HIS A 157 22.47 15.51 3.17
N VAL A 158 22.97 14.74 2.20
CA VAL A 158 24.21 15.08 1.46
C VAL A 158 24.05 16.43 0.75
N GLU A 159 22.94 16.68 0.11
CA GLU A 159 22.65 17.95 -0.57
C GLU A 159 22.55 19.11 0.43
N ALA A 160 21.80 18.92 1.52
CA ALA A 160 21.62 19.96 2.55
C ALA A 160 22.93 20.33 3.25
N THR A 161 23.81 19.36 3.51
CA THR A 161 25.13 19.62 4.12
C THR A 161 26.12 20.28 3.17
N SER A 162 25.86 20.26 1.86
CA SER A 162 26.76 20.81 0.85
C SER A 162 26.59 22.31 0.60
N VAL A 163 25.56 22.93 1.17
CA VAL A 163 25.27 24.37 1.02
C VAL A 163 25.02 25.03 2.37
N GLU A 164 25.34 26.32 2.46
CA GLU A 164 25.11 27.10 3.69
C GLU A 164 23.62 27.21 3.98
N ASN A 165 23.22 26.87 5.21
CA ASN A 165 21.83 26.85 5.66
C ASN A 165 20.91 25.94 4.79
N GLY A 166 21.47 24.86 4.26
CA GLY A 166 20.73 23.90 3.42
C GLY A 166 19.61 23.19 4.17
N ILE A 167 18.46 23.05 3.52
CA ILE A 167 17.31 22.32 4.04
C ILE A 167 16.95 21.21 3.05
N GLY A 168 17.07 19.96 3.50
CA GLY A 168 16.56 18.80 2.78
C GLY A 168 15.12 18.50 3.22
N LEU A 169 14.16 18.54 2.29
CA LEU A 169 12.77 18.17 2.54
C LEU A 169 12.43 16.88 1.82
N VAL A 170 12.08 15.84 2.58
CA VAL A 170 11.74 14.52 2.05
C VAL A 170 10.29 14.20 2.37
N LYS A 171 9.44 14.17 1.34
CA LYS A 171 8.04 13.74 1.47
C LYS A 171 7.93 12.25 1.23
N LEU A 172 7.38 11.53 2.19
CA LEU A 172 7.19 10.08 2.17
C LEU A 172 5.72 9.70 2.12
N MET A 173 5.44 8.49 1.68
CA MET A 173 4.11 7.89 1.77
C MET A 173 3.66 7.79 3.23
N GLY A 174 2.37 7.76 3.46
CA GLY A 174 1.74 7.72 4.77
C GLY A 174 0.55 8.66 4.80
N ARG A 175 -0.63 8.15 4.37
CA ARG A 175 -1.85 8.96 4.23
C ARG A 175 -2.50 9.26 5.57
N TYR A 176 -2.71 8.24 6.38
CA TYR A 176 -3.35 8.33 7.69
C TYR A 176 -2.43 7.90 8.82
N SER A 177 -1.24 7.44 8.49
CA SER A 177 -0.22 7.02 9.45
C SER A 177 1.16 7.50 9.05
N GLY A 178 1.97 7.86 10.04
CA GLY A 178 3.35 8.29 9.89
C GLY A 178 4.37 7.16 10.05
N PHE A 179 3.98 5.89 9.99
CA PHE A 179 4.89 4.78 10.31
C PHE A 179 6.12 4.73 9.40
N ILE A 180 5.97 4.91 8.07
CA ILE A 180 7.12 4.94 7.17
C ILE A 180 8.06 6.09 7.55
N ALA A 181 7.51 7.30 7.73
CA ALA A 181 8.29 8.49 8.10
C ALA A 181 9.03 8.31 9.41
N MET A 182 8.36 7.81 10.45
CA MET A 182 8.96 7.57 11.77
C MET A 182 10.05 6.50 11.73
N TYR A 183 9.79 5.36 11.12
CA TYR A 183 10.77 4.27 11.04
C TYR A 183 11.99 4.67 10.19
N ALA A 184 11.78 5.36 9.07
CA ALA A 184 12.87 5.86 8.24
C ALA A 184 13.71 6.92 8.97
N THR A 185 13.08 7.83 9.72
CA THR A 185 13.75 8.81 10.57
C THR A 185 14.63 8.15 11.62
N LEU A 186 14.11 7.16 12.35
CA LEU A 186 14.87 6.46 13.37
C LEU A 186 16.02 5.64 12.78
N ALA A 187 15.82 5.05 11.60
CA ALA A 187 16.81 4.22 10.95
C ALA A 187 17.94 5.04 10.32
N SER A 188 17.64 6.20 9.71
CA SER A 188 18.65 7.06 9.08
C SER A 188 19.51 7.82 10.08
N ARG A 189 18.91 8.30 11.18
CA ARG A 189 19.54 9.18 12.21
C ARG A 189 19.95 10.58 11.73
N ASP A 190 19.67 10.91 10.47
CA ASP A 190 20.08 12.19 9.85
C ASP A 190 18.92 13.17 9.74
N VAL A 191 17.80 12.88 10.38
CA VAL A 191 16.57 13.69 10.33
C VAL A 191 16.43 14.54 11.58
N ASP A 192 16.27 15.83 11.39
CA ASP A 192 16.10 16.80 12.48
C ASP A 192 14.62 17.00 12.86
N CYS A 193 13.71 16.78 11.92
CA CYS A 193 12.26 16.94 12.14
C CYS A 193 11.46 15.91 11.34
N CYS A 194 10.54 15.22 12.01
CA CYS A 194 9.62 14.27 11.38
C CYS A 194 8.18 14.72 11.63
N LEU A 195 7.47 15.03 10.55
CA LEU A 195 6.08 15.50 10.57
C LEU A 195 5.15 14.38 10.13
N ILE A 196 4.19 14.03 10.98
CA ILE A 196 3.29 12.88 10.80
C ILE A 196 1.83 13.29 10.96
N PRO A 197 0.88 12.56 10.36
CA PRO A 197 -0.55 12.86 10.47
C PRO A 197 -1.08 12.82 11.92
N GLU A 198 -0.51 11.96 12.74
CA GLU A 198 -0.95 11.73 14.13
C GLU A 198 -0.55 12.88 15.08
N SER A 199 0.39 13.73 14.68
CA SER A 199 0.87 14.82 15.52
C SER A 199 0.64 16.17 14.82
N PRO A 200 -0.34 16.95 15.26
CA PRO A 200 -0.57 18.26 14.69
C PRO A 200 0.59 19.21 14.97
N PHE A 201 0.88 20.08 14.04
CA PHE A 201 1.90 21.11 14.15
C PHE A 201 1.40 22.42 13.55
N TYR A 202 2.07 23.52 13.85
CA TYR A 202 1.77 24.82 13.27
C TYR A 202 3.06 25.48 12.76
N LEU A 203 2.93 26.36 11.79
CA LEU A 203 4.07 26.93 11.07
C LEU A 203 4.66 28.14 11.82
N GLU A 204 3.82 29.08 12.26
CA GLU A 204 4.23 30.37 12.79
C GLU A 204 3.98 30.49 14.29
N GLY A 205 4.65 31.45 14.93
CA GLY A 205 4.51 31.75 16.34
C GLY A 205 5.49 31.02 17.23
N LYS A 206 5.37 31.26 18.53
CA LYS A 206 6.29 30.68 19.54
C LYS A 206 6.15 29.16 19.60
N GLY A 207 7.24 28.45 19.30
CA GLY A 207 7.26 26.99 19.22
C GLY A 207 6.79 26.42 17.87
N GLY A 208 6.52 27.27 16.88
CA GLY A 208 6.16 26.84 15.53
C GLY A 208 7.32 26.28 14.75
N LEU A 209 7.01 25.64 13.64
CA LEU A 209 8.01 24.95 12.81
C LEU A 209 9.08 25.93 12.28
N TYR A 210 8.71 27.14 11.87
CA TYR A 210 9.67 28.12 11.36
C TYR A 210 10.67 28.57 12.44
N GLU A 211 10.23 28.72 13.69
CA GLU A 211 11.13 29.05 14.80
C GLU A 211 12.12 27.90 15.04
N TYR A 212 11.64 26.66 14.99
CA TYR A 212 12.47 25.47 15.12
C TYR A 212 13.51 25.36 13.99
N ILE A 213 13.08 25.55 12.73
CA ILE A 213 13.97 25.54 11.57
C ILE A 213 15.07 26.59 11.74
N ALA A 214 14.70 27.85 12.04
CA ALA A 214 15.66 28.92 12.23
C ALA A 214 16.66 28.63 13.37
N LYS A 215 16.23 27.98 14.43
CA LYS A 215 17.09 27.54 15.52
C LYS A 215 18.08 26.46 15.03
N ARG A 216 17.59 25.41 14.36
CA ARG A 216 18.44 24.32 13.89
C ARG A 216 19.48 24.77 12.87
N LEU A 217 19.11 25.66 11.93
CA LEU A 217 20.06 26.23 10.97
C LEU A 217 21.18 27.02 11.67
N ARG A 218 20.85 27.80 12.71
CA ARG A 218 21.89 28.52 13.50
C ARG A 218 22.81 27.58 14.26
N GLU A 219 22.29 26.45 14.75
CA GLU A 219 23.07 25.48 15.54
C GLU A 219 23.92 24.55 14.68
N ASN A 220 23.38 24.07 13.55
CA ASN A 220 24.00 23.00 12.75
C ASN A 220 24.39 23.44 11.33
N GLY A 221 23.92 24.59 10.84
CA GLY A 221 24.18 25.07 9.48
C GLY A 221 23.38 24.32 8.39
N HIS A 222 22.66 23.27 8.71
CA HIS A 222 21.80 22.52 7.81
C HIS A 222 20.67 21.82 8.57
N MET A 223 19.67 21.31 7.85
CA MET A 223 18.57 20.58 8.42
C MET A 223 17.96 19.59 7.43
N VAL A 224 17.49 18.44 7.91
CA VAL A 224 16.67 17.49 7.13
C VAL A 224 15.30 17.34 7.79
N ILE A 225 14.25 17.54 6.99
CA ILE A 225 12.85 17.42 7.39
C ILE A 225 12.23 16.25 6.62
N VAL A 226 11.64 15.32 7.33
CA VAL A 226 10.81 14.25 6.75
C VAL A 226 9.34 14.58 7.02
N ILE A 227 8.50 14.49 6.00
CA ILE A 227 7.06 14.69 6.10
C ILE A 227 6.29 13.53 5.49
N ALA A 228 5.38 12.95 6.24
CA ALA A 228 4.40 12.01 5.69
C ALA A 228 3.35 12.77 4.86
N GLU A 229 2.92 12.21 3.73
CA GLU A 229 2.00 12.89 2.78
C GLU A 229 0.68 13.35 3.42
N GLY A 230 0.25 12.69 4.50
CA GLY A 230 -0.97 13.04 5.23
C GLY A 230 -0.78 14.06 6.35
N ALA A 231 0.47 14.45 6.66
CA ALA A 231 0.74 15.42 7.71
C ALA A 231 0.36 16.84 7.29
N GLY A 232 -0.09 17.65 8.23
CA GLY A 232 -0.38 19.08 8.00
C GLY A 232 -1.60 19.35 7.11
N GLN A 233 -2.48 18.38 6.88
CA GLN A 233 -3.70 18.60 6.08
C GLN A 233 -4.61 19.70 6.65
N ASP A 234 -4.59 19.89 7.97
CA ASP A 234 -5.35 20.94 8.65
C ASP A 234 -4.83 22.35 8.37
N LEU A 235 -3.57 22.47 7.92
CA LEU A 235 -2.96 23.76 7.57
C LEU A 235 -3.36 24.24 6.17
N VAL A 236 -3.90 23.38 5.34
CA VAL A 236 -4.34 23.68 3.98
C VAL A 236 -5.82 24.05 4.02
N ALA A 237 -6.14 25.31 3.87
CA ALA A 237 -7.44 25.95 4.13
C ALA A 237 -8.66 25.44 3.33
N GLU A 238 -8.48 24.53 2.39
CA GLU A 238 -9.57 23.94 1.60
C GLU A 238 -9.48 22.42 1.66
N SER A 239 -10.33 21.79 2.46
CA SER A 239 -10.54 20.34 2.37
C SER A 239 -11.17 19.99 1.02
N THR A 240 -10.57 19.09 0.26
CA THR A 240 -11.25 18.51 -0.91
C THR A 240 -12.18 17.42 -0.43
N GLU A 241 -13.47 17.52 -0.78
CA GLU A 241 -14.45 16.43 -0.58
C GLU A 241 -14.29 15.32 -1.64
N GLN A 242 -13.29 15.44 -2.53
CA GLN A 242 -13.06 14.50 -3.60
C GLN A 242 -12.45 13.19 -3.08
N GLU A 243 -12.97 12.08 -3.58
CA GLU A 243 -12.47 10.74 -3.28
C GLU A 243 -11.85 10.11 -4.52
N ASP A 244 -10.84 9.24 -4.30
CA ASP A 244 -10.30 8.39 -5.36
C ASP A 244 -11.28 7.23 -5.68
N ALA A 245 -11.00 6.47 -6.75
CA ALA A 245 -11.82 5.32 -7.15
C ALA A 245 -11.92 4.19 -6.11
N SER A 246 -11.18 4.29 -5.01
CA SER A 246 -11.21 3.35 -3.88
C SER A 246 -11.98 3.90 -2.68
N GLY A 247 -12.56 5.11 -2.79
CA GLY A 247 -13.29 5.78 -1.72
C GLY A 247 -12.40 6.40 -0.64
N ASN A 248 -11.13 6.69 -0.95
CA ASN A 248 -10.24 7.43 -0.05
C ASN A 248 -10.27 8.91 -0.41
N LYS A 249 -10.30 9.80 0.59
CA LYS A 249 -10.17 11.23 0.35
C LYS A 249 -8.87 11.56 -0.38
N LEU A 250 -8.94 12.41 -1.38
CA LEU A 250 -7.75 12.95 -2.04
C LEU A 250 -7.05 13.92 -1.07
N LEU A 251 -5.77 13.66 -0.82
CA LEU A 251 -4.94 14.57 -0.02
C LEU A 251 -4.45 15.73 -0.88
N LYS A 252 -4.33 16.90 -0.26
CA LYS A 252 -3.61 18.02 -0.87
C LYS A 252 -2.10 17.82 -0.70
N ASP A 253 -1.34 18.36 -1.63
CA ASP A 253 0.11 18.25 -1.59
C ASP A 253 0.71 19.31 -0.68
N VAL A 254 0.87 18.98 0.59
CA VAL A 254 1.47 19.88 1.61
C VAL A 254 2.97 20.09 1.41
N GLY A 255 3.64 19.32 0.60
CA GLY A 255 5.08 19.47 0.32
C GLY A 255 5.42 20.54 -0.71
N LEU A 256 4.42 21.17 -1.32
CA LEU A 256 4.59 22.24 -2.31
C LEU A 256 4.25 23.64 -1.78
N TRP A 257 3.87 23.77 -0.52
CA TRP A 257 3.49 25.05 0.11
C TRP A 257 4.55 25.50 1.14
#